data_fbe802ba2387ebce7b43430b914a0426
#
_entry.id   fbe802ba2387ebce7b43430b914a0426
#
_cell.length_a   1.000
_cell.length_b   1.000
_cell.length_c   1.000
_cell.angle_alpha   90.00
_cell.angle_beta   90.00
_cell.angle_gamma   90.00
#
_symmetry.space_group_name_H-M   'P 1'
#
loop_
_entity.id
_entity.type
_entity.pdbx_description
1 polymer ?
#
loop_
_entity_poly.entity_id
_entity_poly.type
_entity_poly.pdbx_seq_one_letter_code
_entity_poly.pdbx_strand_id
1 'polypeptide(L)'
;GNMKFMKLFRIRQILRERRTALTVLFGMFVSILLLVMSMEIYTYCHAVQDDYVADTKFEYMYTYKYPAEQVPDGGYEAYAKTLKKEIYGYNFDVTVLGIKENNPFFDVTLSDSADKVTISSSISYKYGLKKGDVITLKDEENGKIYAFEIEAVTQYAPSFMVFLPYDKALDLFGEQEDYYNVVFADHDLGVEGGRLYST
;
A
#
# COMPACT_ATOMS: atom_id res chain seq x y z
N GLY A 1 -30.22 39.61 57.30
CA GLY A 1 -30.07 40.42 56.05
C GLY A 1 -28.84 40.11 55.21
N ASN A 2 -27.73 39.69 55.85
CA ASN A 2 -26.45 39.56 55.15
C ASN A 2 -26.35 38.35 54.14
N MET A 3 -27.05 37.30 54.41
CA MET A 3 -26.98 36.11 53.51
C MET A 3 -27.64 36.34 52.15
N LYS A 4 -28.72 37.11 52.08
CA LYS A 4 -29.37 37.45 50.80
C LYS A 4 -28.50 38.38 49.95
N PHE A 5 -27.82 39.36 50.61
CA PHE A 5 -26.91 40.26 49.92
C PHE A 5 -25.68 39.54 49.33
N MET A 6 -25.06 38.64 50.09
CA MET A 6 -23.92 37.86 49.62
C MET A 6 -24.28 36.92 48.43
N LYS A 7 -25.46 36.30 48.46
CA LYS A 7 -25.93 35.48 47.36
C LYS A 7 -26.19 36.34 46.11
N LEU A 8 -26.81 37.51 46.27
CA LEU A 8 -27.05 38.43 45.15
C LEU A 8 -25.76 39.00 44.56
N PHE A 9 -24.77 39.30 45.39
CA PHE A 9 -23.48 39.77 44.95
C PHE A 9 -22.73 38.70 44.14
N ARG A 10 -22.70 37.47 44.64
CA ARG A 10 -22.09 36.31 43.89
C ARG A 10 -22.78 36.07 42.56
N ILE A 11 -24.10 36.11 42.51
CA ILE A 11 -24.86 35.96 41.29
C ILE A 11 -24.55 37.06 40.28
N ARG A 12 -24.46 38.33 40.74
CA ARG A 12 -24.10 39.46 39.87
C ARG A 12 -22.67 39.35 39.37
N GLN A 13 -21.74 38.87 40.18
CA GLN A 13 -20.35 38.66 39.78
C GLN A 13 -20.26 37.58 38.72
N ILE A 14 -20.92 36.42 38.91
CA ILE A 14 -20.99 35.35 37.94
C ILE A 14 -21.65 35.81 36.62
N LEU A 15 -22.67 36.62 36.71
CA LEU A 15 -23.37 37.18 35.54
C LEU A 15 -22.52 38.20 34.77
N ARG A 16 -21.64 38.93 35.44
CA ARG A 16 -20.72 39.89 34.83
C ARG A 16 -19.55 39.22 34.16
N GLU A 17 -19.11 38.07 34.70
CA GLU A 17 -17.98 37.29 34.15
C GLU A 17 -18.36 36.24 33.13
N ARG A 18 -19.68 36.20 32.76
CA ARG A 18 -20.19 35.18 31.77
C ARG A 18 -19.38 35.15 30.50
N ARG A 19 -18.93 36.28 29.97
CA ARG A 19 -18.15 36.33 28.73
C ARG A 19 -16.81 35.62 28.90
N THR A 20 -16.11 35.90 29.98
CA THR A 20 -14.80 35.29 30.31
C THR A 20 -14.97 33.78 30.55
N ALA A 21 -15.99 33.39 31.33
CA ALA A 21 -16.26 31.99 31.61
C ALA A 21 -16.63 31.21 30.30
N LEU A 22 -17.44 31.79 29.42
CA LEU A 22 -17.77 31.21 28.11
C LEU A 22 -16.55 31.09 27.21
N THR A 23 -15.65 32.09 27.20
CA THR A 23 -14.43 32.05 26.40
C THR A 23 -13.50 30.93 26.88
N VAL A 24 -13.33 30.78 28.19
CA VAL A 24 -12.51 29.71 28.79
C VAL A 24 -13.13 28.34 28.48
N LEU A 25 -14.44 28.21 28.66
CA LEU A 25 -15.18 26.96 28.41
C LEU A 25 -15.12 26.58 26.93
N PHE A 26 -15.25 27.54 26.03
CA PHE A 26 -15.10 27.32 24.59
C PHE A 26 -13.66 26.94 24.24
N GLY A 27 -12.64 27.60 24.82
CA GLY A 27 -11.26 27.24 24.62
C GLY A 27 -10.94 25.82 25.08
N MET A 28 -11.44 25.41 26.25
CA MET A 28 -11.30 24.03 26.75
C MET A 28 -12.01 23.03 25.82
N PHE A 29 -13.23 23.37 25.37
CA PHE A 29 -13.97 22.51 24.44
C PHE A 29 -13.22 22.30 23.14
N VAL A 30 -12.71 23.38 22.53
CA VAL A 30 -11.91 23.30 21.30
C VAL A 30 -10.64 22.47 21.51
N SER A 31 -9.96 22.65 22.63
CA SER A 31 -8.75 21.88 22.95
C SER A 31 -9.03 20.38 23.10
N ILE A 32 -10.12 20.01 23.78
CA ILE A 32 -10.55 18.62 23.94
C ILE A 32 -10.95 18.05 22.59
N LEU A 33 -11.69 18.80 21.77
CA LEU A 33 -12.12 18.36 20.43
C LEU A 33 -10.91 18.08 19.53
N LEU A 34 -9.90 18.98 19.54
CA LEU A 34 -8.67 18.78 18.78
C LEU A 34 -7.89 17.54 19.25
N LEU A 35 -7.86 17.30 20.57
CA LEU A 35 -7.19 16.13 21.13
C LEU A 35 -7.90 14.84 20.70
N VAL A 36 -9.22 14.79 20.79
CA VAL A 36 -10.01 13.63 20.35
C VAL A 36 -9.83 13.39 18.84
N MET A 37 -9.91 14.45 18.02
CA MET A 37 -9.68 14.32 16.57
C MET A 37 -8.27 13.80 16.27
N SER A 38 -7.25 14.24 17.01
CA SER A 38 -5.88 13.75 16.82
C SER A 38 -5.75 12.27 17.15
N MET A 39 -6.41 11.80 18.22
CA MET A 39 -6.43 10.39 18.58
C MET A 39 -7.18 9.54 17.53
N GLU A 40 -8.31 10.03 17.05
CA GLU A 40 -9.08 9.33 16.00
C GLU A 40 -8.28 9.21 14.70
N ILE A 41 -7.63 10.30 14.26
CA ILE A 41 -6.77 10.29 13.07
C ILE A 41 -5.60 9.30 13.28
N TYR A 42 -4.96 9.31 14.43
CA TYR A 42 -3.87 8.38 14.73
C TYR A 42 -4.33 6.91 14.66
N THR A 43 -5.44 6.58 15.32
CA THR A 43 -6.00 5.23 15.31
C THR A 43 -6.43 4.81 13.91
N TYR A 44 -7.06 5.72 13.16
CA TYR A 44 -7.47 5.47 11.79
C TYR A 44 -6.27 5.22 10.86
N CYS A 45 -5.20 6.03 10.98
CA CYS A 45 -3.99 5.84 10.17
C CYS A 45 -3.33 4.49 10.43
N HIS A 46 -3.26 4.04 11.69
CA HIS A 46 -2.72 2.71 11.99
C HIS A 46 -3.58 1.57 11.44
N ALA A 47 -4.89 1.64 11.66
CA ALA A 47 -5.81 0.62 11.14
C ALA A 47 -5.76 0.52 9.61
N VAL A 48 -5.69 1.68 8.94
CA VAL A 48 -5.58 1.75 7.48
C VAL A 48 -4.24 1.21 6.98
N GLN A 49 -3.15 1.48 7.70
CA GLN A 49 -1.82 0.98 7.35
C GLN A 49 -1.76 -0.55 7.41
N ASP A 50 -2.32 -1.15 8.46
CA ASP A 50 -2.38 -2.61 8.61
C ASP A 50 -3.27 -3.26 7.51
N ASP A 51 -4.41 -2.64 7.19
CA ASP A 51 -5.30 -3.13 6.13
C ASP A 51 -4.68 -3.01 4.72
N TYR A 52 -3.86 -1.99 4.47
CA TYR A 52 -3.32 -1.75 3.14
C TYR A 52 -2.31 -2.79 2.67
N VAL A 53 -1.67 -3.50 3.58
CA VAL A 53 -0.66 -4.53 3.30
C VAL A 53 -1.01 -5.87 3.94
N ALA A 54 -2.28 -6.13 4.21
CA ALA A 54 -2.73 -7.32 4.95
C ALA A 54 -2.23 -8.63 4.34
N ASP A 55 -2.17 -8.71 3.01
CA ASP A 55 -1.75 -9.90 2.28
C ASP A 55 -0.23 -9.92 1.97
N THR A 56 0.54 -8.96 2.52
CA THR A 56 2.00 -8.88 2.29
C THR A 56 2.76 -8.66 3.59
N LYS A 57 3.86 -9.39 3.78
CA LYS A 57 4.60 -9.43 5.06
C LYS A 57 6.11 -9.18 4.92
N PHE A 58 6.57 -8.64 3.79
CA PHE A 58 7.98 -8.32 3.63
C PHE A 58 8.31 -6.96 4.24
N GLU A 59 9.54 -6.81 4.76
CA GLU A 59 10.07 -5.53 5.23
C GLU A 59 10.99 -4.87 4.19
N TYR A 60 11.67 -5.69 3.40
CA TYR A 60 12.64 -5.23 2.40
C TYR A 60 12.34 -5.80 1.02
N MET A 61 12.43 -4.94 0.00
CA MET A 61 12.35 -5.30 -1.41
C MET A 61 13.59 -4.77 -2.13
N TYR A 62 14.49 -5.64 -2.51
CA TYR A 62 15.72 -5.30 -3.23
C TYR A 62 15.50 -5.45 -4.72
N THR A 63 15.61 -4.36 -5.48
CA THR A 63 15.51 -4.38 -6.94
C THR A 63 16.91 -4.27 -7.52
N TYR A 64 17.37 -5.30 -8.24
CA TYR A 64 18.70 -5.39 -8.79
C TYR A 64 18.83 -4.67 -10.13
N LYS A 65 19.99 -4.03 -10.37
CA LYS A 65 20.37 -3.43 -11.67
C LYS A 65 20.82 -4.45 -12.69
N TYR A 66 21.45 -5.52 -12.20
CA TYR A 66 22.04 -6.57 -13.01
C TYR A 66 21.67 -7.92 -12.39
N PRO A 67 21.60 -8.98 -13.21
CA PRO A 67 21.37 -10.32 -12.69
C PRO A 67 22.36 -10.65 -11.58
N ALA A 68 21.88 -11.13 -10.46
CA ALA A 68 22.73 -11.61 -9.37
C ALA A 68 22.96 -13.12 -9.55
N GLU A 69 24.16 -13.59 -9.26
CA GLU A 69 24.53 -15.00 -9.44
C GLU A 69 23.88 -15.91 -8.39
N GLN A 70 23.59 -15.39 -7.20
CA GLN A 70 23.02 -16.15 -6.10
C GLN A 70 22.06 -15.27 -5.29
N VAL A 71 20.95 -15.87 -4.87
CA VAL A 71 20.02 -15.25 -3.93
C VAL A 71 20.71 -15.18 -2.56
N PRO A 72 20.72 -14.02 -1.89
CA PRO A 72 21.26 -13.92 -0.54
C PRO A 72 20.51 -14.82 0.44
N ASP A 73 21.22 -15.34 1.45
CA ASP A 73 20.61 -16.16 2.50
C ASP A 73 19.47 -15.41 3.19
N GLY A 74 18.29 -16.05 3.26
CA GLY A 74 17.07 -15.45 3.81
C GLY A 74 16.28 -14.59 2.82
N GLY A 75 16.78 -14.41 1.60
CA GLY A 75 16.05 -13.74 0.51
C GLY A 75 15.18 -14.70 -0.29
N TYR A 76 14.08 -14.16 -0.80
CA TYR A 76 13.16 -14.88 -1.70
C TYR A 76 13.09 -14.15 -3.03
N GLU A 77 13.55 -14.84 -4.07
CA GLU A 77 13.59 -14.29 -5.42
C GLU A 77 12.21 -14.09 -6.02
N ALA A 78 12.11 -13.07 -6.85
CA ALA A 78 10.96 -12.76 -7.67
C ALA A 78 11.40 -12.10 -8.97
N TYR A 79 10.52 -12.09 -9.94
CA TYR A 79 10.72 -11.38 -11.19
C TYR A 79 9.73 -10.22 -11.28
N ALA A 80 10.22 -9.03 -11.56
CA ALA A 80 9.39 -7.85 -11.74
C ALA A 80 9.64 -7.21 -13.10
N LYS A 81 8.55 -6.90 -13.81
CA LYS A 81 8.57 -6.11 -15.04
C LYS A 81 7.53 -5.00 -14.97
N THR A 82 7.96 -3.79 -15.27
CA THR A 82 7.05 -2.65 -15.32
C THR A 82 6.41 -2.54 -16.70
N LEU A 83 5.09 -2.58 -16.74
CA LEU A 83 4.28 -2.34 -17.92
C LEU A 83 3.46 -1.05 -17.74
N LYS A 84 2.83 -0.58 -18.79
CA LYS A 84 2.02 0.63 -18.78
C LYS A 84 0.54 0.30 -18.92
N LYS A 85 -0.26 0.93 -18.07
CA LYS A 85 -1.72 1.02 -18.26
C LYS A 85 -2.05 2.39 -18.82
N GLU A 86 -2.49 2.44 -20.08
CA GLU A 86 -2.94 3.68 -20.70
C GLU A 86 -4.41 3.94 -20.37
N ILE A 87 -4.70 5.16 -19.90
CA ILE A 87 -6.05 5.64 -19.65
C ILE A 87 -6.14 7.11 -20.03
N TYR A 88 -7.04 7.45 -20.95
CA TYR A 88 -7.30 8.83 -21.40
C TYR A 88 -6.02 9.60 -21.79
N GLY A 89 -5.04 8.92 -22.40
CA GLY A 89 -3.76 9.52 -22.81
C GLY A 89 -2.72 9.65 -21.69
N TYR A 90 -2.99 9.12 -20.50
CA TYR A 90 -2.02 9.02 -19.41
C TYR A 90 -1.55 7.58 -19.25
N ASN A 91 -0.24 7.40 -19.12
CA ASN A 91 0.40 6.12 -18.87
C ASN A 91 0.71 5.98 -17.39
N PHE A 92 0.22 4.91 -16.77
CA PHE A 92 0.51 4.56 -15.39
C PHE A 92 1.37 3.31 -15.34
N ASP A 93 2.39 3.33 -14.50
CA ASP A 93 3.24 2.18 -14.25
C ASP A 93 2.46 1.12 -13.46
N VAL A 94 2.50 -0.09 -13.97
CA VAL A 94 1.97 -1.29 -13.33
C VAL A 94 3.07 -2.32 -13.29
N THR A 95 3.46 -2.75 -12.11
CA THR A 95 4.48 -3.78 -11.93
C THR A 95 3.84 -5.16 -12.03
N VAL A 96 4.24 -5.94 -13.01
CA VAL A 96 3.94 -7.37 -13.06
C VAL A 96 4.98 -8.09 -12.24
N LEU A 97 4.54 -8.80 -11.21
CA LEU A 97 5.40 -9.51 -10.25
C LEU A 97 5.17 -11.01 -10.37
N GLY A 98 6.20 -11.72 -10.81
CA GLY A 98 6.28 -13.18 -10.77
C GLY A 98 6.79 -13.64 -9.42
N ILE A 99 5.98 -14.38 -8.65
CA ILE A 99 6.33 -14.92 -7.34
C ILE A 99 6.19 -16.43 -7.31
N LYS A 100 7.04 -17.10 -6.53
CA LYS A 100 6.94 -18.54 -6.28
C LYS A 100 5.81 -18.82 -5.28
N GLU A 101 5.11 -19.94 -5.44
CA GLU A 101 4.02 -20.34 -4.55
C GLU A 101 4.43 -20.49 -3.08
N ASN A 102 5.69 -20.83 -2.83
CA ASN A 102 6.26 -20.98 -1.49
C ASN A 102 6.80 -19.67 -0.89
N ASN A 103 6.55 -18.52 -1.51
CA ASN A 103 7.00 -17.25 -0.98
C ASN A 103 6.20 -16.88 0.28
N PRO A 104 6.84 -16.77 1.45
CA PRO A 104 6.14 -16.57 2.72
C PRO A 104 5.61 -15.14 2.90
N PHE A 105 6.01 -14.21 2.03
CA PHE A 105 5.69 -12.79 2.16
C PHE A 105 4.38 -12.40 1.47
N PHE A 106 3.81 -13.28 0.66
CA PHE A 106 2.60 -12.98 -0.10
C PHE A 106 1.53 -14.03 0.14
N ASP A 107 0.41 -13.61 0.69
CA ASP A 107 -0.81 -14.43 0.78
C ASP A 107 -1.71 -14.13 -0.43
N VAL A 108 -1.21 -14.51 -1.60
CA VAL A 108 -1.83 -14.20 -2.88
C VAL A 108 -2.24 -15.48 -3.60
N THR A 109 -3.48 -15.55 -4.04
CA THR A 109 -3.95 -16.65 -4.90
C THR A 109 -3.33 -16.50 -6.28
N LEU A 110 -2.48 -17.43 -6.67
CA LEU A 110 -1.91 -17.52 -8.01
C LEU A 110 -2.71 -18.49 -8.86
N SER A 111 -2.86 -18.19 -10.15
CA SER A 111 -3.51 -19.08 -11.12
C SER A 111 -2.46 -19.88 -11.89
N ASP A 112 -2.75 -21.15 -12.19
CA ASP A 112 -1.87 -21.98 -13.05
C ASP A 112 -1.83 -21.53 -14.52
N SER A 113 -2.70 -20.61 -14.91
CA SER A 113 -2.77 -20.09 -16.29
C SER A 113 -1.99 -18.77 -16.39
N ALA A 114 -1.20 -18.66 -17.47
CA ALA A 114 -0.46 -17.41 -17.78
C ALA A 114 -1.38 -16.25 -18.20
N ASP A 115 -2.63 -16.54 -18.58
CA ASP A 115 -3.62 -15.53 -18.99
C ASP A 115 -4.40 -14.96 -17.81
N LYS A 116 -4.28 -15.57 -16.62
CA LYS A 116 -5.02 -15.18 -15.43
C LYS A 116 -4.09 -14.61 -14.38
N VAL A 117 -4.50 -13.51 -13.78
CA VAL A 117 -3.70 -12.75 -12.83
C VAL A 117 -4.48 -12.39 -11.57
N THR A 118 -3.76 -12.21 -10.48
CA THR A 118 -4.27 -11.51 -9.29
C THR A 118 -3.80 -10.08 -9.33
N ILE A 119 -4.71 -9.13 -9.11
CA ILE A 119 -4.39 -7.71 -9.11
C ILE A 119 -4.41 -7.15 -7.69
N SER A 120 -3.61 -6.09 -7.46
CA SER A 120 -3.63 -5.33 -6.21
C SER A 120 -4.94 -4.56 -6.04
N SER A 121 -5.35 -4.36 -4.79
CA SER A 121 -6.54 -3.56 -4.43
C SER A 121 -6.45 -2.13 -4.99
N SER A 122 -5.25 -1.56 -5.07
CA SER A 122 -5.01 -0.25 -5.69
C SER A 122 -5.44 -0.19 -7.16
N ILE A 123 -5.17 -1.24 -7.96
CA ILE A 123 -5.64 -1.35 -9.35
C ILE A 123 -7.17 -1.47 -9.38
N SER A 124 -7.71 -2.36 -8.55
CA SER A 124 -9.15 -2.56 -8.45
C SER A 124 -9.90 -1.26 -8.13
N TYR A 125 -9.46 -0.53 -7.11
CA TYR A 125 -10.08 0.75 -6.74
C TYR A 125 -9.89 1.84 -7.80
N LYS A 126 -8.68 1.96 -8.34
CA LYS A 126 -8.37 3.01 -9.33
C LYS A 126 -9.16 2.86 -10.61
N TYR A 127 -9.30 1.63 -11.10
CA TYR A 127 -9.84 1.34 -12.43
C TYR A 127 -11.22 0.67 -12.40
N GLY A 128 -11.75 0.39 -11.21
CA GLY A 128 -13.03 -0.27 -11.02
C GLY A 128 -13.05 -1.74 -11.49
N LEU A 129 -11.87 -2.36 -11.61
CA LEU A 129 -11.70 -3.71 -12.10
C LEU A 129 -11.97 -4.75 -11.00
N LYS A 130 -12.58 -5.87 -11.39
CA LYS A 130 -12.99 -6.96 -10.48
C LYS A 130 -12.63 -8.32 -11.10
N LYS A 131 -12.79 -9.38 -10.32
CA LYS A 131 -12.68 -10.76 -10.81
C LYS A 131 -13.56 -10.97 -12.05
N GLY A 132 -12.97 -11.56 -13.09
CA GLY A 132 -13.58 -11.81 -14.39
C GLY A 132 -13.44 -10.66 -15.41
N ASP A 133 -12.99 -9.49 -15.00
CA ASP A 133 -12.65 -8.40 -15.92
C ASP A 133 -11.29 -8.67 -16.59
N VAL A 134 -10.99 -7.92 -17.65
CA VAL A 134 -9.71 -7.98 -18.34
C VAL A 134 -8.91 -6.72 -18.12
N ILE A 135 -7.68 -6.87 -17.68
CA ILE A 135 -6.70 -5.79 -17.63
C ILE A 135 -5.76 -5.88 -18.84
N THR A 136 -5.59 -4.76 -19.55
CA THR A 136 -4.68 -4.65 -20.67
C THR A 136 -3.49 -3.77 -20.30
N LEU A 137 -2.28 -4.29 -20.50
CA LEU A 137 -1.03 -3.64 -20.18
C LEU A 137 -0.13 -3.61 -21.43
N LYS A 138 0.61 -2.52 -21.62
CA LYS A 138 1.52 -2.33 -22.75
C LYS A 138 2.96 -2.36 -22.27
N ASP A 139 3.79 -3.13 -22.94
CA ASP A 139 5.23 -3.07 -22.81
C ASP A 139 5.76 -1.99 -23.77
N GLU A 140 6.35 -0.92 -23.24
CA GLU A 140 6.88 0.17 -24.04
C GLU A 140 8.18 -0.19 -24.76
N GLU A 141 8.93 -1.16 -24.25
CA GLU A 141 10.21 -1.56 -24.82
C GLU A 141 10.04 -2.32 -26.14
N ASN A 142 9.08 -3.24 -26.20
CA ASN A 142 8.85 -4.08 -27.36
C ASN A 142 7.52 -3.79 -28.08
N GLY A 143 6.71 -2.87 -27.54
CA GLY A 143 5.42 -2.47 -28.10
C GLY A 143 4.31 -3.53 -27.98
N LYS A 144 4.55 -4.63 -27.26
CA LYS A 144 3.57 -5.69 -27.07
C LYS A 144 2.47 -5.25 -26.11
N ILE A 145 1.27 -5.75 -26.35
CA ILE A 145 0.10 -5.56 -25.49
C ILE A 145 -0.25 -6.93 -24.89
N TYR A 146 -0.34 -6.96 -23.57
CA TYR A 146 -0.75 -8.11 -22.79
C TYR A 146 -2.14 -7.89 -22.26
N ALA A 147 -3.01 -8.88 -22.37
CA ALA A 147 -4.37 -8.87 -21.82
C ALA A 147 -4.51 -10.05 -20.86
N PHE A 148 -4.87 -9.75 -19.61
CA PHE A 148 -5.01 -10.74 -18.55
C PHE A 148 -6.42 -10.72 -17.99
N GLU A 149 -7.01 -11.89 -17.78
CA GLU A 149 -8.25 -12.06 -17.02
C GLU A 149 -7.93 -11.97 -15.51
N ILE A 150 -8.73 -11.23 -14.78
CA ILE A 150 -8.55 -11.07 -13.33
C ILE A 150 -9.17 -12.25 -12.60
N GLU A 151 -8.35 -13.10 -11.99
CA GLU A 151 -8.80 -14.23 -11.16
C GLU A 151 -9.16 -13.81 -9.74
N ALA A 152 -8.37 -12.91 -9.14
CA ALA A 152 -8.58 -12.44 -7.78
C ALA A 152 -8.07 -11.01 -7.58
N VAL A 153 -8.48 -10.41 -6.48
CA VAL A 153 -7.96 -9.12 -6.00
C VAL A 153 -7.35 -9.36 -4.63
N THR A 154 -6.10 -8.98 -4.44
CA THR A 154 -5.37 -9.08 -3.18
C THR A 154 -5.27 -7.73 -2.49
N GLN A 155 -5.25 -7.74 -1.16
CA GLN A 155 -5.17 -6.51 -0.37
C GLN A 155 -3.73 -5.97 -0.32
N TYR A 156 -3.39 -5.20 -1.34
CA TYR A 156 -2.12 -4.49 -1.44
C TYR A 156 -2.36 -3.12 -2.10
N ALA A 157 -2.28 -2.06 -1.33
CA ALA A 157 -2.57 -0.72 -1.80
C ALA A 157 -1.36 0.17 -2.14
N PRO A 158 -0.11 -0.11 -1.68
CA PRO A 158 1.02 0.79 -1.88
C PRO A 158 1.39 1.06 -3.34
N SER A 159 1.20 0.08 -4.22
CA SER A 159 1.51 0.25 -5.64
C SER A 159 0.57 -0.55 -6.54
N PHE A 160 0.60 -0.25 -7.85
CA PHE A 160 -0.14 -1.00 -8.85
C PHE A 160 0.61 -2.27 -9.21
N MET A 161 0.17 -3.40 -8.67
CA MET A 161 0.80 -4.70 -8.90
C MET A 161 -0.15 -5.70 -9.52
N VAL A 162 0.40 -6.52 -10.40
CA VAL A 162 -0.23 -7.69 -11.00
C VAL A 162 0.63 -8.89 -10.65
N PHE A 163 0.04 -9.91 -10.04
CA PHE A 163 0.73 -11.10 -9.56
C PHE A 163 0.53 -12.28 -10.49
N LEU A 164 1.61 -12.95 -10.84
CA LEU A 164 1.66 -14.16 -11.65
C LEU A 164 2.54 -15.22 -10.96
N PRO A 165 2.36 -16.52 -11.27
CA PRO A 165 3.36 -17.52 -10.95
C PRO A 165 4.71 -17.16 -11.58
N TYR A 166 5.78 -17.37 -10.84
CA TYR A 166 7.15 -17.01 -11.24
C TYR A 166 7.52 -17.56 -12.61
N ASP A 167 7.35 -18.87 -12.81
CA ASP A 167 7.72 -19.54 -14.05
C ASP A 167 6.91 -19.01 -15.25
N LYS A 168 5.62 -18.70 -15.01
CA LYS A 168 4.75 -18.13 -16.04
C LYS A 168 5.14 -16.71 -16.42
N ALA A 169 5.61 -15.93 -15.46
CA ALA A 169 6.12 -14.59 -15.72
C ALA A 169 7.40 -14.63 -16.55
N LEU A 170 8.35 -15.54 -16.25
CA LEU A 170 9.56 -15.72 -17.04
C LEU A 170 9.27 -16.15 -18.47
N ASP A 171 8.41 -17.15 -18.66
CA ASP A 171 7.98 -17.62 -19.97
C ASP A 171 7.32 -16.52 -20.80
N LEU A 172 6.43 -15.76 -20.17
CA LEU A 172 5.66 -14.69 -20.82
C LEU A 172 6.55 -13.57 -21.37
N PHE A 173 7.59 -13.24 -20.63
CA PHE A 173 8.52 -12.16 -20.99
C PHE A 173 9.78 -12.66 -21.71
N GLY A 174 9.95 -13.99 -21.85
CA GLY A 174 11.05 -14.61 -22.58
C GLY A 174 12.38 -14.56 -21.82
N GLU A 175 12.32 -14.58 -20.50
CA GLU A 175 13.48 -14.62 -19.62
C GLU A 175 14.01 -16.06 -19.46
N GLN A 176 15.25 -16.16 -18.98
CA GLN A 176 15.87 -17.46 -18.70
C GLN A 176 15.23 -18.10 -17.45
N GLU A 177 15.27 -19.42 -17.39
CA GLU A 177 14.94 -20.18 -16.18
C GLU A 177 15.77 -19.63 -15.00
N ASP A 178 15.12 -19.48 -13.85
CA ASP A 178 15.73 -18.96 -12.61
C ASP A 178 16.23 -17.50 -12.66
N TYR A 179 15.87 -16.72 -13.69
CA TYR A 179 16.20 -15.31 -13.75
C TYR A 179 15.35 -14.50 -12.74
N TYR A 180 16.01 -13.77 -11.86
CA TYR A 180 15.36 -12.86 -10.91
C TYR A 180 16.00 -11.48 -10.96
N ASN A 181 15.21 -10.48 -10.66
CA ASN A 181 15.64 -9.08 -10.55
C ASN A 181 15.12 -8.40 -9.28
N VAL A 182 14.35 -9.14 -8.47
CA VAL A 182 13.84 -8.68 -7.18
C VAL A 182 14.06 -9.77 -6.13
N VAL A 183 14.42 -9.34 -4.92
CA VAL A 183 14.49 -10.22 -3.74
C VAL A 183 13.73 -9.57 -2.61
N PHE A 184 12.86 -10.35 -1.96
CA PHE A 184 12.12 -9.97 -0.76
C PHE A 184 12.75 -10.56 0.49
N ALA A 185 12.74 -9.82 1.59
CA ALA A 185 13.24 -10.28 2.88
C ALA A 185 12.46 -9.65 4.04
N ASP A 186 12.54 -10.28 5.21
CA ASP A 186 12.02 -9.79 6.49
C ASP A 186 13.09 -9.07 7.34
N HIS A 187 14.33 -9.02 6.84
CA HIS A 187 15.46 -8.35 7.48
C HIS A 187 16.42 -7.78 6.44
N ASP A 188 17.34 -6.93 6.88
CA ASP A 188 18.35 -6.36 5.99
C ASP A 188 19.36 -7.44 5.58
N LEU A 189 19.43 -7.71 4.27
CA LEU A 189 20.37 -8.68 3.69
C LEU A 189 21.77 -8.11 3.48
N GLY A 190 22.03 -6.85 3.78
CA GLY A 190 23.33 -6.21 3.62
C GLY A 190 23.84 -6.14 2.17
N VAL A 191 22.93 -6.10 1.19
CA VAL A 191 23.30 -6.04 -0.22
C VAL A 191 23.93 -4.70 -0.55
N GLU A 192 25.08 -4.73 -1.25
CA GLU A 192 25.79 -3.51 -1.65
C GLU A 192 24.90 -2.60 -2.53
N GLY A 193 24.70 -1.36 -2.11
CA GLY A 193 23.83 -0.40 -2.78
C GLY A 193 24.19 -0.11 -4.24
N GLY A 194 25.45 -0.35 -4.64
CA GLY A 194 25.88 -0.22 -6.03
C GLY A 194 25.24 -1.21 -7.01
N ARG A 195 24.71 -2.33 -6.51
CA ARG A 195 24.03 -3.37 -7.29
C ARG A 195 22.52 -3.16 -7.39
N LEU A 196 21.97 -2.25 -6.59
CA LEU A 196 20.53 -2.04 -6.46
C LEU A 196 20.06 -0.78 -7.18
N TYR A 197 18.83 -0.83 -7.72
CA TYR A 197 18.08 0.34 -8.12
C TYR A 197 17.41 0.99 -6.89
N SER A 198 16.87 0.15 -6.01
CA SER A 198 16.14 0.56 -4.81
C SER A 198 16.15 -0.54 -3.76
N THR A 199 16.01 -0.13 -2.54
CA THR A 199 15.73 -0.97 -1.38
C THR A 199 14.49 -0.41 -0.71
#